data_aec44ca51f41236264b7c4f827fd4ccb
#
_entry.id   aec44ca51f41236264b7c4f827fd4ccb
#
_cell.length_a   1.000
_cell.length_b   1.000
_cell.length_c   1.000
_cell.angle_alpha   90.00
_cell.angle_beta   90.00
_cell.angle_gamma   90.00
#
_symmetry.space_group_name_H-M   'P 1'
#
loop_
_entity.id
_entity.type
_entity.pdbx_description
1 polymer ?
#
loop_
_entity_poly.entity_id
_entity_poly.type
_entity_poly.pdbx_seq_one_letter_code
_entity_poly.pdbx_strand_id
1 'polypeptide(L)'
;TKTLRTAPRVLIMDNPFIGLDAPTRELLFSLLDRLTKMSSVQIILVLSMLDDIPSFITHVIPVDKMTVYPKMERDAYLEAFRSGDIAVSFDGLQQRILDLPYDGNNYDSDEVVKLNKVSIRYDDRTILKELDWTVRRGEKWALSGENGAGKSTLLSLVCADNPQSYACDISLFGRKRGTGE
;
A
#
# COMPACT_ATOMS: atom_id res chain seq x y z
N THR A 1 -12.31 17.04 -12.63
CA THR A 1 -12.19 17.92 -11.45
C THR A 1 -12.31 19.38 -11.83
N LYS A 2 -12.81 20.25 -10.93
CA LYS A 2 -12.99 21.70 -11.18
C LYS A 2 -11.69 22.40 -11.65
N THR A 3 -10.54 21.99 -11.17
CA THR A 3 -9.23 22.58 -11.44
C THR A 3 -8.84 22.55 -12.94
N LEU A 4 -9.19 21.50 -13.68
CA LEU A 4 -8.85 21.42 -15.12
C LEU A 4 -9.75 22.25 -16.02
N ARG A 5 -10.91 22.71 -15.53
CA ARG A 5 -11.82 23.57 -16.31
C ARG A 5 -11.31 24.99 -16.52
N THR A 6 -10.33 25.44 -15.74
CA THR A 6 -9.77 26.80 -15.79
C THR A 6 -8.51 26.92 -16.65
N ALA A 7 -8.11 25.86 -17.37
CA ALA A 7 -6.89 25.79 -18.18
C ALA A 7 -5.66 26.33 -17.43
N PRO A 8 -5.25 25.73 -16.30
CA PRO A 8 -4.17 26.22 -15.48
C PRO A 8 -2.84 26.15 -16.25
N ARG A 9 -1.97 27.12 -16.03
CA ARG A 9 -0.60 27.11 -16.57
C ARG A 9 0.31 26.15 -15.79
N VAL A 10 0.03 25.95 -14.51
CA VAL A 10 0.78 25.04 -13.64
C VAL A 10 -0.20 24.18 -12.85
N LEU A 11 0.04 22.89 -12.80
CA LEU A 11 -0.68 21.92 -12.01
C LEU A 11 0.25 21.35 -10.93
N ILE A 12 -0.09 21.60 -9.67
CA ILE A 12 0.68 21.08 -8.53
C ILE A 12 -0.15 20.03 -7.84
N MET A 13 0.44 18.86 -7.59
CA MET A 13 -0.22 17.75 -6.90
C MET A 13 0.71 17.17 -5.83
N ASP A 14 0.18 17.03 -4.63
CA ASP A 14 0.87 16.45 -3.49
C ASP A 14 0.43 15.00 -3.30
N ASN A 15 1.36 14.07 -3.43
CA ASN A 15 1.18 12.64 -3.27
C ASN A 15 -0.09 12.08 -3.96
N PRO A 16 -0.33 12.38 -5.26
CA PRO A 16 -1.60 12.09 -5.92
C PRO A 16 -1.87 10.59 -6.10
N PHE A 17 -0.89 9.74 -5.88
CA PHE A 17 -0.97 8.28 -6.08
C PHE A 17 -1.21 7.50 -4.79
N ILE A 18 -1.13 8.17 -3.63
CA ILE A 18 -1.37 7.50 -2.33
C ILE A 18 -2.83 7.05 -2.23
N GLY A 19 -3.03 5.81 -1.80
CA GLY A 19 -4.35 5.21 -1.60
C GLY A 19 -5.05 4.76 -2.89
N LEU A 20 -4.44 4.95 -4.05
CA LEU A 20 -4.95 4.41 -5.30
C LEU A 20 -4.56 2.93 -5.44
N ASP A 21 -5.50 2.12 -5.94
CA ASP A 21 -5.18 0.78 -6.43
C ASP A 21 -4.43 0.84 -7.78
N ALA A 22 -3.85 -0.28 -8.20
CA ALA A 22 -3.01 -0.32 -9.39
C ALA A 22 -3.75 0.16 -10.66
N PRO A 23 -4.98 -0.28 -10.97
CA PRO A 23 -5.70 0.21 -12.14
C PRO A 23 -5.96 1.72 -12.12
N THR A 24 -6.34 2.27 -10.97
CA THR A 24 -6.61 3.71 -10.82
C THR A 24 -5.32 4.52 -10.93
N ARG A 25 -4.21 4.01 -10.41
CA ARG A 25 -2.88 4.63 -10.53
C ARG A 25 -2.45 4.70 -12.01
N GLU A 26 -2.53 3.60 -12.75
CA GLU A 26 -2.21 3.54 -14.17
C GLU A 26 -3.09 4.50 -14.99
N LEU A 27 -4.38 4.56 -14.68
CA LEU A 27 -5.28 5.52 -15.32
C LEU A 27 -4.83 6.96 -15.07
N LEU A 28 -4.46 7.31 -13.84
CA LEU A 28 -3.98 8.65 -13.51
C LEU A 28 -2.66 8.98 -14.22
N PHE A 29 -1.71 8.04 -14.28
CA PHE A 29 -0.47 8.19 -15.04
C PHE A 29 -0.77 8.48 -16.53
N SER A 30 -1.63 7.68 -17.13
CA SER A 30 -2.03 7.85 -18.54
C SER A 30 -2.69 9.21 -18.81
N LEU A 31 -3.56 9.66 -17.89
CA LEU A 31 -4.21 10.96 -18.00
C LEU A 31 -3.22 12.12 -17.91
N LEU A 32 -2.27 12.05 -16.98
CA LEU A 32 -1.24 13.08 -16.82
C LEU A 32 -0.27 13.11 -18.00
N ASP A 33 0.17 11.95 -18.49
CA ASP A 33 1.02 11.85 -19.68
C ASP A 33 0.32 12.45 -20.92
N ARG A 34 -0.96 12.14 -21.12
CA ARG A 34 -1.75 12.76 -22.19
C ARG A 34 -1.86 14.27 -22.02
N LEU A 35 -2.05 14.74 -20.81
CA LEU A 35 -2.14 16.17 -20.51
C LEU A 35 -0.85 16.91 -20.89
N THR A 36 0.33 16.34 -20.61
CA THR A 36 1.63 16.93 -21.00
C THR A 36 1.81 16.99 -22.52
N LYS A 37 1.25 16.03 -23.25
CA LYS A 37 1.35 15.97 -24.72
C LYS A 37 0.35 16.89 -25.43
N MET A 38 -0.81 17.15 -24.82
CA MET A 38 -1.91 17.92 -25.43
C MET A 38 -1.94 19.39 -25.03
N SER A 39 -1.18 19.78 -24.03
CA SER A 39 -1.18 21.15 -23.49
C SER A 39 0.21 21.58 -23.06
N SER A 40 0.40 22.89 -22.89
CA SER A 40 1.62 23.48 -22.37
C SER A 40 1.62 23.59 -20.85
N VAL A 41 0.76 22.84 -20.14
CA VAL A 41 0.68 22.85 -18.69
C VAL A 41 1.97 22.32 -18.07
N GLN A 42 2.52 23.04 -17.12
CA GLN A 42 3.63 22.55 -16.31
C GLN A 42 3.08 21.72 -15.15
N ILE A 43 3.67 20.55 -14.90
CA ILE A 43 3.25 19.66 -13.84
C ILE A 43 4.36 19.59 -12.79
N ILE A 44 3.98 19.82 -11.53
CA ILE A 44 4.84 19.64 -10.36
C ILE A 44 4.17 18.57 -9.50
N LEU A 45 4.89 17.47 -9.28
CA LEU A 45 4.47 16.41 -8.38
C LEU A 45 5.34 16.45 -7.13
N VAL A 46 4.70 16.46 -5.97
CA VAL A 46 5.37 16.17 -4.70
C VAL A 46 5.14 14.69 -4.43
N LEU A 47 6.20 13.91 -4.28
CA LEU A 47 6.15 12.46 -4.19
C LEU A 47 6.99 11.97 -3.02
N SER A 48 6.48 10.99 -2.30
CA SER A 48 7.17 10.35 -1.17
C SER A 48 7.83 9.02 -1.56
N MET A 49 7.49 8.48 -2.73
CA MET A 49 7.98 7.19 -3.20
C MET A 49 8.56 7.30 -4.61
N LEU A 50 9.67 6.62 -4.84
CA LEU A 50 10.36 6.58 -6.13
C LEU A 50 9.55 5.95 -7.24
N ASP A 51 8.85 4.86 -6.94
CA ASP A 51 8.03 4.13 -7.90
C ASP A 51 6.87 4.98 -8.44
N ASP A 52 6.60 6.11 -7.77
CA ASP A 52 5.57 7.05 -8.19
C ASP A 52 6.08 8.13 -9.17
N ILE A 53 7.38 8.13 -9.55
CA ILE A 53 7.93 9.12 -10.50
C ILE A 53 7.60 8.71 -11.94
N PRO A 54 6.59 9.33 -12.59
CA PRO A 54 6.17 8.96 -13.93
C PRO A 54 7.28 9.22 -14.97
N SER A 55 7.20 8.51 -16.10
CA SER A 55 8.17 8.65 -17.20
C SER A 55 8.15 10.01 -17.89
N PHE A 56 7.04 10.73 -17.83
CA PHE A 56 6.93 12.07 -18.41
C PHE A 56 7.57 13.18 -17.55
N ILE A 57 7.98 12.89 -16.32
CA ILE A 57 8.72 13.81 -15.48
C ILE A 57 10.15 13.95 -16.03
N THR A 58 10.61 15.17 -16.22
CA THR A 58 11.92 15.46 -16.79
C THR A 58 13.00 15.68 -15.74
N HIS A 59 12.63 16.29 -14.61
CA HIS A 59 13.56 16.68 -13.57
C HIS A 59 13.05 16.32 -12.18
N VAL A 60 13.97 16.07 -11.27
CA VAL A 60 13.71 15.80 -9.86
C VAL A 60 14.51 16.77 -8.99
N ILE A 61 13.90 17.26 -7.93
CA ILE A 61 14.58 17.99 -6.84
C ILE A 61 14.44 17.12 -5.60
N PRO A 62 15.52 16.45 -5.16
CA PRO A 62 15.49 15.68 -3.93
C PRO A 62 15.38 16.58 -2.71
N VAL A 63 14.60 16.14 -1.71
CA VAL A 63 14.49 16.82 -0.41
C VAL A 63 14.65 15.77 0.68
N ASP A 64 15.64 15.93 1.55
CA ASP A 64 15.89 15.04 2.68
C ASP A 64 16.35 15.84 3.90
N LYS A 65 15.86 15.46 5.08
CA LYS A 65 16.25 16.06 6.37
C LYS A 65 16.25 17.59 6.35
N MET A 66 15.18 18.20 5.80
CA MET A 66 15.01 19.66 5.65
C MET A 66 16.03 20.32 4.69
N THR A 67 16.76 19.54 3.91
CA THR A 67 17.70 20.03 2.91
C THR A 67 17.14 19.82 1.51
N VAL A 68 17.17 20.86 0.69
CA VAL A 68 16.80 20.81 -0.71
C VAL A 68 18.08 20.64 -1.53
N TYR A 69 18.16 19.58 -2.30
CA TYR A 69 19.31 19.29 -3.14
C TYR A 69 19.18 19.93 -4.54
N PRO A 70 20.27 20.03 -5.30
CA PRO A 70 20.23 20.56 -6.66
C PRO A 70 19.28 19.74 -7.55
N LYS A 71 18.67 20.44 -8.51
CA LYS A 71 17.86 19.82 -9.56
C LYS A 71 18.69 18.85 -10.39
N MET A 72 18.14 17.66 -10.66
CA MET A 72 18.73 16.62 -11.48
C MET A 72 17.80 16.21 -12.61
N GLU A 73 18.32 15.68 -13.70
CA GLU A 73 17.54 14.94 -14.68
C GLU A 73 16.93 13.69 -14.03
N ARG A 74 15.70 13.36 -14.39
CA ARG A 74 14.96 12.22 -13.82
C ARG A 74 15.75 10.91 -13.88
N ASP A 75 16.30 10.59 -15.04
CA ASP A 75 16.99 9.30 -15.25
C ASP A 75 18.31 9.24 -14.48
N ALA A 76 19.05 10.36 -14.39
CA ALA A 76 20.24 10.45 -13.54
C ALA A 76 19.90 10.27 -12.06
N TYR A 77 18.78 10.83 -11.60
CA TYR A 77 18.30 10.63 -10.23
C TYR A 77 17.96 9.17 -9.93
N LEU A 78 17.21 8.52 -10.83
CA LEU A 78 16.84 7.10 -10.67
C LEU A 78 18.07 6.17 -10.70
N GLU A 79 19.07 6.49 -11.51
CA GLU A 79 20.33 5.73 -11.55
C GLU A 79 21.12 5.89 -10.26
N ALA A 80 21.31 7.13 -9.80
CA ALA A 80 22.00 7.43 -8.55
C ALA A 80 21.32 6.76 -7.33
N PHE A 81 20.01 6.62 -7.38
CA PHE A 81 19.27 5.89 -6.33
C PHE A 81 19.50 4.37 -6.40
N ARG A 82 19.50 3.78 -7.60
CA ARG A 82 19.77 2.33 -7.79
C ARG A 82 21.21 1.96 -7.45
N SER A 83 22.17 2.83 -7.75
CA SER A 83 23.59 2.62 -7.40
C SER A 83 23.87 2.78 -5.90
N GLY A 84 22.94 3.36 -5.14
CA GLY A 84 23.11 3.66 -3.71
C GLY A 84 23.85 4.96 -3.43
N ASP A 85 24.15 5.78 -4.45
CA ASP A 85 24.81 7.10 -4.30
C ASP A 85 23.88 8.11 -3.62
N ILE A 86 22.57 7.93 -3.77
CA ILE A 86 21.55 8.63 -3.00
C ILE A 86 20.98 7.63 -1.99
N ALA A 87 21.63 7.50 -0.85
CA ALA A 87 21.14 6.67 0.23
C ALA A 87 19.94 7.34 0.91
N VAL A 88 18.76 6.71 0.83
CA VAL A 88 17.78 6.87 1.89
C VAL A 88 18.37 6.17 3.10
N SER A 89 18.88 6.97 4.05
CA SER A 89 19.50 6.46 5.25
C SER A 89 18.46 5.73 6.10
N PHE A 90 18.41 4.41 5.97
CA PHE A 90 17.77 3.53 6.94
C PHE A 90 18.72 3.23 8.12
N ASP A 91 19.72 4.08 8.34
CA ASP A 91 20.72 3.92 9.38
C ASP A 91 20.05 3.67 10.74
N GLY A 92 20.32 2.50 11.28
CA GLY A 92 19.82 2.04 12.57
C GLY A 92 18.39 1.47 12.57
N LEU A 93 17.57 1.63 11.53
CA LEU A 93 16.23 1.04 11.51
C LEU A 93 16.29 -0.48 11.42
N GLN A 94 17.15 -1.00 10.56
CA GLN A 94 17.34 -2.45 10.41
C GLN A 94 17.80 -3.07 11.73
N GLN A 95 18.79 -2.46 12.41
CA GLN A 95 19.26 -2.96 13.71
C GLN A 95 18.15 -2.87 14.77
N ARG A 96 17.41 -1.76 14.81
CA ARG A 96 16.28 -1.61 15.74
C ARG A 96 15.18 -2.65 15.51
N ILE A 97 14.94 -3.07 14.26
CA ILE A 97 13.99 -4.14 13.94
C ILE A 97 14.53 -5.49 14.43
N LEU A 98 15.83 -5.75 14.23
CA LEU A 98 16.48 -6.99 14.69
C LEU A 98 16.56 -7.09 16.21
N ASP A 99 16.68 -5.94 16.89
CA ASP A 99 16.75 -5.83 18.36
C ASP A 99 15.36 -5.84 19.03
N LEU A 100 14.26 -5.88 18.26
CA LEU A 100 12.94 -6.04 18.86
C LEU A 100 12.87 -7.36 19.61
N PRO A 101 12.37 -7.34 20.88
CA PRO A 101 12.22 -8.57 21.65
C PRO A 101 11.27 -9.51 20.89
N TYR A 102 11.82 -10.58 20.38
CA TYR A 102 11.04 -11.67 19.80
C TYR A 102 10.65 -12.61 20.95
N ASP A 103 9.51 -12.34 21.55
CA ASP A 103 8.84 -13.35 22.38
C ASP A 103 8.39 -14.46 21.45
N GLY A 104 9.18 -15.53 21.43
CA GLY A 104 8.84 -16.73 20.67
C GLY A 104 7.51 -17.28 21.21
N ASN A 105 6.41 -16.78 20.65
CA ASN A 105 5.08 -17.31 20.95
C ASN A 105 5.06 -18.78 20.54
N ASN A 106 5.21 -19.64 21.52
CA ASN A 106 5.12 -21.09 21.38
C ASN A 106 3.65 -21.48 21.21
N TYR A 107 3.14 -21.33 19.98
CA TYR A 107 1.93 -22.02 19.58
C TYR A 107 2.31 -23.26 18.80
N ASP A 108 1.66 -24.39 19.11
CA ASP A 108 1.98 -25.69 18.52
C ASP A 108 1.32 -25.93 17.17
N SER A 109 0.37 -25.09 16.78
CA SER A 109 -0.38 -25.25 15.54
C SER A 109 0.45 -24.86 14.32
N ASP A 110 0.41 -25.71 13.28
CA ASP A 110 0.90 -25.38 11.95
C ASP A 110 -0.03 -24.39 11.23
N GLU A 111 -1.33 -24.39 11.53
CA GLU A 111 -2.30 -23.46 11.01
C GLU A 111 -2.31 -22.18 11.85
N VAL A 112 -1.84 -21.07 11.27
CA VAL A 112 -1.77 -19.74 11.92
C VAL A 112 -3.12 -19.04 11.82
N VAL A 113 -3.73 -19.08 10.64
CA VAL A 113 -5.07 -18.56 10.37
C VAL A 113 -5.85 -19.62 9.61
N LYS A 114 -7.09 -19.84 10.00
CA LYS A 114 -8.02 -20.70 9.26
C LYS A 114 -9.41 -20.09 9.28
N LEU A 115 -9.95 -19.87 8.10
CA LEU A 115 -11.33 -19.46 7.85
C LEU A 115 -12.03 -20.56 7.08
N ASN A 116 -13.22 -20.98 7.54
CA ASN A 116 -14.04 -22.00 6.88
C ASN A 116 -15.36 -21.36 6.46
N LYS A 117 -15.61 -21.31 5.14
CA LYS A 117 -16.83 -20.77 4.50
C LYS A 117 -17.31 -19.46 5.09
N VAL A 118 -16.38 -18.57 5.38
CA VAL A 118 -16.68 -17.27 6.01
C VAL A 118 -17.37 -16.36 5.02
N SER A 119 -18.51 -15.83 5.43
CA SER A 119 -19.26 -14.84 4.65
C SER A 119 -19.53 -13.62 5.51
N ILE A 120 -19.28 -12.42 4.93
CA ILE A 120 -19.52 -11.13 5.58
C ILE A 120 -20.45 -10.29 4.73
N ARG A 121 -21.47 -9.74 5.38
CA ARG A 121 -22.43 -8.84 4.75
C ARG A 121 -22.59 -7.58 5.60
N TYR A 122 -22.70 -6.46 4.92
CA TYR A 122 -23.13 -5.20 5.50
C TYR A 122 -24.40 -4.76 4.76
N ASP A 123 -25.49 -4.66 5.48
CA ASP A 123 -26.82 -4.45 4.93
C ASP A 123 -27.13 -5.44 3.79
N ASP A 124 -27.38 -4.95 2.59
CA ASP A 124 -27.67 -5.78 1.42
C ASP A 124 -26.40 -6.15 0.60
N ARG A 125 -25.23 -5.68 1.00
CA ARG A 125 -23.97 -5.90 0.28
C ARG A 125 -23.18 -7.05 0.89
N THR A 126 -22.95 -8.10 0.12
CA THR A 126 -21.98 -9.14 0.46
C THR A 126 -20.57 -8.68 0.13
N ILE A 127 -19.68 -8.68 1.12
CA ILE A 127 -18.27 -8.29 0.97
C ILE A 127 -17.38 -9.52 0.81
N LEU A 128 -17.61 -10.55 1.63
CA LEU A 128 -16.93 -11.84 1.52
C LEU A 128 -18.01 -12.93 1.39
N LYS A 129 -17.78 -13.91 0.53
CA LYS A 129 -18.73 -14.99 0.29
C LYS A 129 -18.03 -16.33 0.34
N GLU A 130 -18.44 -17.17 1.30
CA GLU A 130 -18.00 -18.56 1.46
C GLU A 130 -16.48 -18.73 1.33
N LEU A 131 -15.73 -17.84 1.99
CA LEU A 131 -14.27 -17.82 1.91
C LEU A 131 -13.68 -18.94 2.75
N ASP A 132 -12.96 -19.84 2.11
CA ASP A 132 -12.04 -20.77 2.73
C ASP A 132 -10.61 -20.23 2.57
N TRP A 133 -9.90 -20.07 3.68
CA TRP A 133 -8.52 -19.58 3.65
C TRP A 133 -7.74 -20.14 4.82
N THR A 134 -6.55 -20.67 4.52
CA THR A 134 -5.63 -21.17 5.54
C THR A 134 -4.25 -20.60 5.32
N VAL A 135 -3.67 -20.02 6.37
CA VAL A 135 -2.27 -19.57 6.44
C VAL A 135 -1.51 -20.51 7.36
N ARG A 136 -0.41 -21.07 6.87
CA ARG A 136 0.45 -21.98 7.63
C ARG A 136 1.69 -21.27 8.16
N ARG A 137 2.30 -21.87 9.16
CA ARG A 137 3.55 -21.39 9.74
C ARG A 137 4.63 -21.18 8.66
N GLY A 138 5.27 -20.03 8.67
CA GLY A 138 6.34 -19.68 7.74
C GLY A 138 5.88 -19.16 6.38
N GLU A 139 4.61 -19.27 6.02
CA GLU A 139 4.08 -18.66 4.80
C GLU A 139 4.06 -17.14 4.89
N LYS A 140 4.27 -16.49 3.76
CA LYS A 140 4.24 -15.03 3.60
C LYS A 140 3.24 -14.70 2.50
N TRP A 141 2.18 -13.98 2.87
CA TRP A 141 1.06 -13.70 1.98
C TRP A 141 0.98 -12.23 1.61
N ALA A 142 0.72 -11.95 0.35
CA ALA A 142 0.34 -10.63 -0.14
C ALA A 142 -1.15 -10.62 -0.47
N LEU A 143 -1.91 -9.74 0.18
CA LEU A 143 -3.32 -9.53 -0.09
C LEU A 143 -3.48 -8.40 -1.10
N SER A 144 -3.82 -8.72 -2.35
CA SER A 144 -3.95 -7.78 -3.46
C SER A 144 -5.38 -7.72 -3.98
N GLY A 145 -5.77 -6.59 -4.58
CA GLY A 145 -7.09 -6.37 -5.18
C GLY A 145 -7.45 -4.88 -5.22
N GLU A 146 -8.50 -4.55 -5.96
CA GLU A 146 -9.01 -3.19 -6.12
C GLU A 146 -9.50 -2.57 -4.79
N ASN A 147 -9.64 -1.25 -4.78
CA ASN A 147 -10.24 -0.56 -3.64
C ASN A 147 -11.71 -0.98 -3.49
N GLY A 148 -12.10 -1.29 -2.25
CA GLY A 148 -13.44 -1.82 -1.97
C GLY A 148 -13.64 -3.32 -2.21
N ALA A 149 -12.61 -4.08 -2.62
CA ALA A 149 -12.67 -5.53 -2.82
C ALA A 149 -12.79 -6.36 -1.53
N GLY A 150 -12.79 -5.75 -0.35
CA GLY A 150 -12.95 -6.45 0.92
C GLY A 150 -11.64 -6.80 1.65
N LYS A 151 -10.46 -6.32 1.18
CA LYS A 151 -9.15 -6.58 1.81
C LYS A 151 -9.12 -6.21 3.29
N SER A 152 -9.54 -4.98 3.61
CA SER A 152 -9.60 -4.49 5.00
C SER A 152 -10.60 -5.26 5.84
N THR A 153 -11.71 -5.71 5.25
CA THR A 153 -12.70 -6.56 5.93
C THR A 153 -12.09 -7.92 6.27
N LEU A 154 -11.35 -8.53 5.35
CA LEU A 154 -10.67 -9.80 5.61
C LEU A 154 -9.63 -9.63 6.73
N LEU A 155 -8.81 -8.59 6.70
CA LEU A 155 -7.84 -8.33 7.76
C LEU A 155 -8.50 -8.07 9.10
N SER A 156 -9.62 -7.33 9.15
CA SER A 156 -10.35 -7.06 10.40
C SER A 156 -10.90 -8.33 11.05
N LEU A 157 -11.19 -9.37 10.28
CA LEU A 157 -11.57 -10.68 10.83
C LEU A 157 -10.39 -11.36 11.54
N VAL A 158 -9.20 -11.29 10.97
CA VAL A 158 -7.99 -11.88 11.56
C VAL A 158 -7.54 -11.09 12.79
N CYS A 159 -7.56 -9.74 12.71
CA CYS A 159 -7.12 -8.84 13.79
C CYS A 159 -8.13 -8.72 14.95
N ALA A 160 -9.25 -9.39 14.89
CA ALA A 160 -10.29 -9.32 15.92
C ALA A 160 -11.13 -8.03 15.96
N ASP A 161 -10.98 -7.14 14.98
CA ASP A 161 -11.64 -5.83 14.95
C ASP A 161 -13.06 -5.86 14.37
N ASN A 162 -13.46 -6.98 13.76
CA ASN A 162 -14.78 -7.13 13.14
C ASN A 162 -15.75 -7.87 14.06
N PRO A 163 -16.86 -7.25 14.48
CA PRO A 163 -17.86 -7.89 15.34
C PRO A 163 -18.47 -9.16 14.74
N GLN A 164 -18.62 -9.25 13.41
CA GLN A 164 -19.16 -10.42 12.73
C GLN A 164 -18.22 -11.63 12.80
N SER A 165 -16.95 -11.44 13.17
CA SER A 165 -15.98 -12.53 13.32
C SER A 165 -16.39 -13.57 14.36
N TYR A 166 -17.15 -13.18 15.38
CA TYR A 166 -17.64 -14.10 16.42
C TYR A 166 -18.71 -15.07 15.91
N ALA A 167 -19.41 -14.72 14.83
CA ALA A 167 -20.40 -15.58 14.18
C ALA A 167 -19.78 -16.44 13.06
N CYS A 168 -18.50 -16.29 12.78
CA CYS A 168 -17.79 -17.00 11.73
C CYS A 168 -16.96 -18.15 12.27
N ASP A 169 -16.72 -19.17 11.43
CA ASP A 169 -15.80 -20.25 11.77
C ASP A 169 -14.36 -19.85 11.46
N ILE A 170 -13.72 -19.24 12.46
CA ILE A 170 -12.36 -18.69 12.40
C ILE A 170 -11.54 -19.32 13.51
N SER A 171 -10.36 -19.83 13.16
CA SER A 171 -9.35 -20.27 14.12
C SER A 171 -8.06 -19.48 13.92
N LEU A 172 -7.45 -19.06 15.02
CA LEU A 172 -6.16 -18.37 15.05
C LEU A 172 -5.20 -19.16 15.92
N PHE A 173 -4.02 -19.46 15.39
CA PHE A 173 -3.00 -20.27 16.10
C PHE A 173 -3.53 -21.59 16.63
N GLY A 174 -4.42 -22.25 15.87
CA GLY A 174 -5.05 -23.50 16.23
C GLY A 174 -6.21 -23.41 17.23
N ARG A 175 -6.54 -22.20 17.72
CA ARG A 175 -7.64 -21.98 18.66
C ARG A 175 -8.85 -21.38 17.97
N LYS A 176 -10.02 -21.97 18.17
CA LYS A 176 -11.27 -21.42 17.62
C LYS A 176 -11.62 -20.11 18.33
N ARG A 177 -11.97 -19.11 17.56
CA ARG A 177 -12.35 -17.82 18.09
C ARG A 177 -13.72 -17.87 18.79
N GLY A 178 -13.83 -17.20 19.96
CA GLY A 178 -15.07 -17.11 20.71
C GLY A 178 -15.30 -18.25 21.71
N THR A 179 -14.33 -19.13 21.94
CA THR A 179 -14.43 -20.21 22.94
C THR A 179 -14.04 -19.82 24.35
N GLY A 180 -13.62 -18.58 24.60
CA GLY A 180 -13.39 -18.06 25.96
C GLY A 180 -12.23 -18.68 26.73
N GLU A 181 -11.29 -19.36 26.06
CA GLU A 181 -10.03 -19.90 26.63
C GLU A 181 -8.82 -19.11 26.15
#